data_998bbffbc530bc745ce49d1420557ef2
#
_entry.id   998bbffbc530bc745ce49d1420557ef2
#
_cell.length_a   1.000
_cell.length_b   1.000
_cell.length_c   1.000
_cell.angle_alpha   90.00
_cell.angle_beta   90.00
_cell.angle_gamma   90.00
#
_symmetry.space_group_name_H-M   'P 1'
#
loop_
_entity.id
_entity.type
_entity.pdbx_description
1 polymer ?
#
loop_
_entity_poly.entity_id
_entity_poly.type
_entity_poly.pdbx_seq_one_letter_code
_entity_poly.pdbx_strand_id
1 'polypeptide(L)'
;METKFSANVEIVAVANKEVRNAAFAKGINRDVNLANAKKICADIKAHGYRQAELVQVLPAEQAIVNGDINLVDINKNPISPESAHNYYLIVDGQHRIFATAEFNEENTSPIQVPAIIVNLNDGETITEYISAINVTKTEWKPLDYVRGAANVQNTPILLRYKELIKCEDNPQGFPLSTLNLIFFGNAKELSKADFSLLCQGKTEKGVKTKKKIIEGESIERGSRFINMCHRLGFKNKDIAKRYLIERFEKLRNAKNDDYAFKVFESMTPNDRQAMYNDKDNLTEEKVIAQFEIIKSRMDN
;
A
#
# COMPACT_ATOMS: atom_id res chain seq x y z
N MET A 1 -3.81 10.34 -17.37
CA MET A 1 -5.23 10.73 -17.51
C MET A 1 -6.06 9.77 -16.70
N GLU A 2 -6.85 10.26 -15.75
CA GLU A 2 -7.86 9.42 -15.08
C GLU A 2 -9.04 9.25 -16.02
N THR A 3 -9.41 8.00 -16.29
CA THR A 3 -10.60 7.69 -17.08
C THR A 3 -11.82 8.04 -16.23
N LYS A 4 -12.67 8.95 -16.71
CA LYS A 4 -13.97 9.25 -16.11
C LYS A 4 -15.05 8.55 -16.91
N PHE A 5 -16.02 7.97 -16.22
CA PHE A 5 -17.17 7.29 -16.81
C PHE A 5 -18.41 8.20 -16.72
N SER A 6 -19.26 8.17 -17.73
CA SER A 6 -20.49 8.98 -17.79
C SER A 6 -21.54 8.52 -16.78
N ALA A 7 -21.56 7.20 -16.49
CA ALA A 7 -22.49 6.58 -15.55
C ALA A 7 -21.78 5.56 -14.63
N ASN A 8 -22.38 5.29 -13.48
CA ASN A 8 -21.95 4.20 -12.62
C ASN A 8 -22.41 2.85 -13.19
N VAL A 9 -21.80 1.75 -12.74
CA VAL A 9 -22.16 0.38 -13.13
C VAL A 9 -23.24 -0.13 -12.17
N GLU A 10 -24.35 -0.60 -12.73
CA GLU A 10 -25.40 -1.25 -11.97
C GLU A 10 -25.05 -2.69 -11.63
N ILE A 11 -25.25 -3.06 -10.38
CA ILE A 11 -25.01 -4.37 -9.82
C ILE A 11 -26.35 -5.02 -9.50
N VAL A 12 -26.56 -6.24 -9.98
CA VAL A 12 -27.75 -7.03 -9.68
C VAL A 12 -27.40 -8.16 -8.73
N ALA A 13 -27.93 -8.12 -7.53
CA ALA A 13 -27.79 -9.22 -6.58
C ALA A 13 -28.61 -10.42 -7.04
N VAL A 14 -27.97 -11.58 -7.29
CA VAL A 14 -28.67 -12.75 -7.84
C VAL A 14 -29.73 -13.31 -6.90
N ALA A 15 -29.55 -13.15 -5.59
CA ALA A 15 -30.45 -13.69 -4.57
C ALA A 15 -31.83 -13.02 -4.53
N ASN A 16 -31.89 -11.68 -4.61
CA ASN A 16 -33.12 -10.90 -4.43
C ASN A 16 -33.47 -10.01 -5.64
N LYS A 17 -32.65 -10.02 -6.69
CA LYS A 17 -32.80 -9.18 -7.90
C LYS A 17 -32.71 -7.68 -7.63
N GLU A 18 -32.21 -7.28 -6.48
CA GLU A 18 -32.02 -5.89 -6.14
C GLU A 18 -30.88 -5.29 -6.96
N VAL A 19 -31.13 -4.07 -7.50
CA VAL A 19 -30.17 -3.34 -8.32
C VAL A 19 -29.66 -2.14 -7.55
N ARG A 20 -28.33 -2.01 -7.41
CA ARG A 20 -27.66 -0.87 -6.82
C ARG A 20 -26.43 -0.50 -7.63
N ASN A 21 -25.90 0.69 -7.43
CA ASN A 21 -24.66 1.16 -8.04
C ASN A 21 -23.41 0.54 -7.37
N ALA A 22 -22.29 0.53 -8.10
CA ALA A 22 -21.02 0.09 -7.57
C ALA A 22 -20.37 1.14 -6.65
N ALA A 23 -19.88 0.72 -5.49
CA ALA A 23 -19.06 1.51 -4.58
C ALA A 23 -17.73 0.80 -4.28
N PHE A 24 -16.71 1.57 -3.92
CA PHE A 24 -15.37 1.08 -3.60
C PHE A 24 -14.89 1.64 -2.26
N ALA A 25 -14.20 0.84 -1.48
CA ALA A 25 -13.56 1.26 -0.24
C ALA A 25 -12.23 1.96 -0.56
N LYS A 26 -12.19 3.28 -0.37
CA LYS A 26 -11.02 4.10 -0.66
C LYS A 26 -9.82 3.67 0.21
N GLY A 27 -8.74 3.27 -0.44
CA GLY A 27 -7.49 2.91 0.22
C GLY A 27 -7.44 1.50 0.82
N ILE A 28 -8.53 0.72 0.75
CA ILE A 28 -8.60 -0.67 1.20
C ILE A 28 -8.44 -1.62 0.02
N ASN A 29 -9.23 -1.41 -1.04
CA ASN A 29 -9.07 -2.15 -2.29
C ASN A 29 -7.75 -1.80 -2.98
N ARG A 30 -7.20 -2.74 -3.74
CA ARG A 30 -6.04 -2.49 -4.59
C ARG A 30 -6.37 -1.49 -5.69
N ASP A 31 -5.34 -0.78 -6.17
CA ASP A 31 -5.49 0.01 -7.39
C ASP A 31 -5.88 -0.90 -8.57
N VAL A 32 -6.83 -0.45 -9.36
CA VAL A 32 -7.29 -1.20 -10.54
C VAL A 32 -6.18 -1.23 -11.59
N ASN A 33 -5.84 -2.41 -12.06
CA ASN A 33 -4.98 -2.57 -13.22
C ASN A 33 -5.80 -2.34 -14.50
N LEU A 34 -5.72 -1.14 -15.04
CA LEU A 34 -6.47 -0.76 -16.25
C LEU A 34 -6.14 -1.64 -17.46
N ALA A 35 -4.90 -2.14 -17.60
CA ALA A 35 -4.55 -3.04 -18.68
C ALA A 35 -5.29 -4.39 -18.56
N ASN A 36 -5.53 -4.87 -17.34
CA ASN A 36 -6.34 -6.05 -17.09
C ASN A 36 -7.82 -5.78 -17.35
N ALA A 37 -8.34 -4.64 -16.90
CA ALA A 37 -9.72 -4.25 -17.17
C ALA A 37 -9.99 -4.16 -18.69
N LYS A 38 -9.09 -3.59 -19.49
CA LYS A 38 -9.19 -3.56 -20.95
C LYS A 38 -9.22 -4.94 -21.60
N LYS A 39 -8.44 -5.90 -21.11
CA LYS A 39 -8.50 -7.29 -21.60
C LYS A 39 -9.86 -7.91 -21.33
N ILE A 40 -10.42 -7.70 -20.13
CA ILE A 40 -11.76 -8.18 -19.78
C ILE A 40 -12.82 -7.47 -20.62
N CYS A 41 -12.72 -6.16 -20.85
CA CYS A 41 -13.61 -5.41 -21.72
C CYS A 41 -13.62 -5.98 -23.16
N ALA A 42 -12.43 -6.30 -23.70
CA ALA A 42 -12.31 -6.93 -25.01
C ALA A 42 -12.98 -8.32 -25.06
N ASP A 43 -12.89 -9.13 -23.99
CA ASP A 43 -13.59 -10.41 -23.89
C ASP A 43 -15.11 -10.21 -23.82
N ILE A 44 -15.59 -9.23 -23.05
CA ILE A 44 -17.01 -8.86 -22.99
C ILE A 44 -17.54 -8.45 -24.38
N LYS A 45 -16.77 -7.66 -25.14
CA LYS A 45 -17.13 -7.25 -26.50
C LYS A 45 -17.24 -8.44 -27.47
N ALA A 46 -16.37 -9.43 -27.30
CA ALA A 46 -16.32 -10.59 -28.19
C ALA A 46 -17.38 -11.66 -27.85
N HIS A 47 -17.67 -11.86 -26.57
CA HIS A 47 -18.44 -13.02 -26.09
C HIS A 47 -19.64 -12.68 -25.20
N GLY A 48 -19.85 -11.42 -24.88
CA GLY A 48 -20.80 -10.98 -23.86
C GLY A 48 -20.28 -11.17 -22.43
N TYR A 49 -20.98 -10.60 -21.46
CA TYR A 49 -20.66 -10.81 -20.04
C TYR A 49 -21.02 -12.24 -19.62
N ARG A 50 -20.06 -12.95 -19.03
CA ARG A 50 -20.26 -14.33 -18.56
C ARG A 50 -21.03 -14.31 -17.24
N GLN A 51 -22.30 -14.68 -17.27
CA GLN A 51 -23.22 -14.64 -16.13
C GLN A 51 -22.76 -15.49 -14.92
N ALA A 52 -21.89 -16.47 -15.12
CA ALA A 52 -21.30 -17.28 -14.06
C ALA A 52 -20.15 -16.55 -13.31
N GLU A 53 -19.64 -15.44 -13.84
CA GLU A 53 -18.56 -14.65 -13.22
C GLU A 53 -19.14 -13.59 -12.28
N LEU A 54 -19.72 -14.04 -11.17
CA LEU A 54 -20.30 -13.17 -10.15
C LEU A 54 -19.22 -12.29 -9.47
N VAL A 55 -19.57 -11.04 -9.22
CA VAL A 55 -18.79 -10.20 -8.30
C VAL A 55 -19.28 -10.42 -6.86
N GLN A 56 -18.40 -10.20 -5.87
CA GLN A 56 -18.76 -10.30 -4.46
C GLN A 56 -19.00 -8.89 -3.91
N VAL A 57 -20.11 -8.74 -3.22
CA VAL A 57 -20.55 -7.43 -2.75
C VAL A 57 -21.10 -7.49 -1.32
N LEU A 58 -21.08 -6.33 -0.65
CA LEU A 58 -21.80 -6.06 0.59
C LEU A 58 -22.71 -4.85 0.38
N PRO A 59 -23.87 -4.77 1.05
CA PRO A 59 -24.63 -3.53 1.14
C PRO A 59 -23.73 -2.41 1.68
N ALA A 60 -23.63 -1.29 0.94
CA ALA A 60 -22.63 -0.27 1.26
C ALA A 60 -22.92 0.46 2.60
N GLU A 61 -24.17 0.51 3.03
CA GLU A 61 -24.56 1.01 4.35
C GLU A 61 -23.93 0.21 5.50
N GLN A 62 -23.68 -1.09 5.34
CA GLN A 62 -23.01 -1.89 6.36
C GLN A 62 -21.54 -1.49 6.54
N ALA A 63 -20.91 -1.02 5.47
CA ALA A 63 -19.51 -0.56 5.52
C ALA A 63 -19.36 0.73 6.33
N ILE A 64 -20.37 1.56 6.35
CA ILE A 64 -20.38 2.83 7.11
C ILE A 64 -20.67 2.57 8.59
N VAL A 65 -21.62 1.67 8.88
CA VAL A 65 -22.03 1.35 10.26
C VAL A 65 -20.96 0.55 11.02
N ASN A 66 -20.27 -0.37 10.33
CA ASN A 66 -19.34 -1.31 10.95
C ASN A 66 -17.86 -0.91 10.87
N GLY A 67 -17.55 0.29 10.37
CA GLY A 67 -16.19 0.80 10.30
C GLY A 67 -16.12 2.12 9.54
N ASP A 68 -15.18 2.97 9.89
CA ASP A 68 -14.90 4.27 9.23
C ASP A 68 -14.36 4.06 7.80
N ILE A 69 -15.15 3.42 6.93
CA ILE A 69 -14.76 3.15 5.55
C ILE A 69 -15.24 4.28 4.66
N ASN A 70 -14.31 5.02 4.11
CA ASN A 70 -14.61 6.03 3.11
C ASN A 70 -15.01 5.35 1.79
N LEU A 71 -16.27 5.50 1.41
CA LEU A 71 -16.80 4.97 0.16
C LEU A 71 -16.69 6.01 -0.97
N VAL A 72 -16.35 5.51 -2.15
CA VAL A 72 -16.33 6.30 -3.39
C VAL A 72 -17.02 5.54 -4.51
N ASP A 73 -17.58 6.29 -5.48
CA ASP A 73 -18.09 5.73 -6.73
C ASP A 73 -16.93 5.35 -7.69
N ILE A 74 -17.28 4.88 -8.89
CA ILE A 74 -16.33 4.50 -9.92
C ILE A 74 -15.44 5.68 -10.39
N ASN A 75 -15.92 6.90 -10.27
CA ASN A 75 -15.21 8.14 -10.60
C ASN A 75 -14.47 8.75 -9.41
N LYS A 76 -14.39 8.00 -8.28
CA LYS A 76 -13.76 8.43 -7.03
C LYS A 76 -14.47 9.58 -6.30
N ASN A 77 -15.71 9.89 -6.65
CA ASN A 77 -16.51 10.85 -5.89
C ASN A 77 -16.94 10.23 -4.56
N PRO A 78 -16.86 10.97 -3.45
CA PRO A 78 -17.31 10.48 -2.15
C PRO A 78 -18.80 10.13 -2.16
N ILE A 79 -19.16 9.03 -1.50
CA ILE A 79 -20.54 8.59 -1.27
C ILE A 79 -20.93 8.96 0.15
N SER A 80 -22.01 9.74 0.32
CA SER A 80 -22.48 10.13 1.64
C SER A 80 -23.16 8.95 2.37
N PRO A 81 -23.17 8.94 3.72
CA PRO A 81 -23.86 7.91 4.50
C PRO A 81 -25.33 7.75 4.10
N GLU A 82 -26.02 8.87 3.83
CA GLU A 82 -27.44 8.88 3.48
C GLU A 82 -27.70 8.22 2.12
N SER A 83 -26.75 8.30 1.20
CA SER A 83 -26.86 7.71 -0.14
C SER A 83 -26.34 6.28 -0.24
N ALA A 84 -25.66 5.78 0.79
CA ALA A 84 -25.00 4.48 0.77
C ALA A 84 -25.94 3.30 0.46
N HIS A 85 -27.23 3.39 0.85
CA HIS A 85 -28.25 2.38 0.55
C HIS A 85 -28.48 2.17 -0.97
N ASN A 86 -28.06 3.11 -1.81
CA ASN A 86 -28.13 2.98 -3.27
C ASN A 86 -26.94 2.25 -3.89
N TYR A 87 -26.01 1.74 -3.06
CA TYR A 87 -24.77 1.17 -3.52
C TYR A 87 -24.51 -0.22 -2.93
N TYR A 88 -23.78 -1.04 -3.70
CA TYR A 88 -23.08 -2.21 -3.21
C TYR A 88 -21.59 -1.93 -3.16
N LEU A 89 -20.96 -2.17 -2.01
CA LEU A 89 -19.51 -2.17 -1.87
C LEU A 89 -18.94 -3.39 -2.58
N ILE A 90 -18.07 -3.16 -3.56
CA ILE A 90 -17.37 -4.21 -4.28
C ILE A 90 -16.25 -4.78 -3.41
N VAL A 91 -16.39 -6.04 -3.04
CA VAL A 91 -15.41 -6.78 -2.23
C VAL A 91 -14.42 -7.52 -3.13
N ASP A 92 -14.94 -8.15 -4.20
CA ASP A 92 -14.14 -8.80 -5.24
C ASP A 92 -14.76 -8.56 -6.62
N GLY A 93 -13.89 -8.51 -7.65
CA GLY A 93 -14.32 -8.32 -9.04
C GLY A 93 -14.24 -6.90 -9.56
N GLN A 94 -13.53 -6.00 -8.88
CA GLN A 94 -13.39 -4.59 -9.30
C GLN A 94 -12.92 -4.43 -10.75
N HIS A 95 -12.00 -5.26 -11.27
CA HIS A 95 -11.58 -5.21 -12.67
C HIS A 95 -12.73 -5.48 -13.65
N ARG A 96 -13.68 -6.35 -13.27
CA ARG A 96 -14.89 -6.63 -14.07
C ARG A 96 -15.83 -5.44 -14.06
N ILE A 97 -15.97 -4.75 -12.93
CA ILE A 97 -16.76 -3.52 -12.86
C ILE A 97 -16.19 -2.45 -13.78
N PHE A 98 -14.86 -2.18 -13.72
CA PHE A 98 -14.24 -1.20 -14.60
C PHE A 98 -14.30 -1.60 -16.09
N ALA A 99 -14.15 -2.89 -16.40
CA ALA A 99 -14.32 -3.40 -17.76
C ALA A 99 -15.74 -3.23 -18.28
N THR A 100 -16.74 -3.47 -17.44
CA THR A 100 -18.16 -3.27 -17.79
C THR A 100 -18.49 -1.78 -17.93
N ALA A 101 -17.90 -0.91 -17.10
CA ALA A 101 -18.06 0.53 -17.28
C ALA A 101 -17.55 0.99 -18.65
N GLU A 102 -16.34 0.56 -19.02
CA GLU A 102 -15.75 0.87 -20.35
C GLU A 102 -16.61 0.30 -21.49
N PHE A 103 -17.16 -0.91 -21.32
CA PHE A 103 -18.08 -1.48 -22.29
C PHE A 103 -19.38 -0.66 -22.42
N ASN A 104 -19.98 -0.27 -21.29
CA ASN A 104 -21.23 0.46 -21.24
C ASN A 104 -21.13 1.87 -21.82
N GLU A 105 -19.95 2.54 -21.73
CA GLU A 105 -19.70 3.84 -22.38
C GLU A 105 -19.87 3.80 -23.90
N GLU A 106 -19.57 2.67 -24.51
CA GLU A 106 -19.59 2.53 -25.97
C GLU A 106 -20.87 1.88 -26.48
N ASN A 107 -21.78 1.43 -25.60
CA ASN A 107 -22.95 0.64 -25.98
C ASN A 107 -24.26 1.25 -25.49
N THR A 108 -25.28 1.22 -26.32
CA THR A 108 -26.62 1.71 -26.02
C THR A 108 -27.43 0.78 -25.10
N SER A 109 -26.96 -0.45 -24.95
CA SER A 109 -27.59 -1.46 -24.06
C SER A 109 -26.59 -1.80 -22.95
N PRO A 110 -26.62 -1.08 -21.81
CA PRO A 110 -25.69 -1.30 -20.74
C PRO A 110 -25.89 -2.67 -20.07
N ILE A 111 -24.77 -3.28 -19.68
CA ILE A 111 -24.76 -4.53 -18.94
C ILE A 111 -24.87 -4.23 -17.45
N GLN A 112 -25.79 -4.93 -16.77
CA GLN A 112 -25.81 -5.03 -15.31
C GLN A 112 -24.90 -6.19 -14.86
N VAL A 113 -24.10 -5.99 -13.82
CA VAL A 113 -23.16 -7.01 -13.35
C VAL A 113 -23.82 -7.89 -12.29
N PRO A 114 -23.89 -9.21 -12.50
CA PRO A 114 -24.45 -10.12 -11.51
C PRO A 114 -23.52 -10.25 -10.29
N ALA A 115 -24.10 -10.22 -9.09
CA ALA A 115 -23.37 -10.24 -7.84
C ALA A 115 -23.93 -11.23 -6.82
N ILE A 116 -23.05 -11.75 -5.97
CA ILE A 116 -23.42 -12.46 -4.76
C ILE A 116 -23.17 -11.55 -3.55
N ILE A 117 -24.18 -11.41 -2.70
CA ILE A 117 -24.03 -10.74 -1.41
C ILE A 117 -23.29 -11.69 -0.48
N VAL A 118 -22.16 -11.22 0.09
CA VAL A 118 -21.40 -11.99 1.07
C VAL A 118 -21.78 -11.59 2.48
N ASN A 119 -21.60 -12.52 3.43
CA ASN A 119 -21.77 -12.27 4.84
C ASN A 119 -20.40 -12.29 5.51
N LEU A 120 -20.19 -11.36 6.45
CA LEU A 120 -19.01 -11.38 7.32
C LEU A 120 -19.20 -12.42 8.43
N ASN A 121 -18.10 -13.01 8.89
CA ASN A 121 -18.13 -13.83 10.09
C ASN A 121 -18.34 -12.96 11.35
N ASP A 122 -18.76 -13.57 12.45
CA ASP A 122 -18.94 -12.86 13.72
C ASP A 122 -17.62 -12.20 14.16
N GLY A 123 -17.66 -10.88 14.33
CA GLY A 123 -16.49 -10.07 14.72
C GLY A 123 -15.48 -9.77 13.59
N GLU A 124 -15.73 -10.23 12.37
CA GLU A 124 -14.89 -9.91 11.21
C GLU A 124 -15.22 -8.52 10.67
N THR A 125 -14.20 -7.68 10.47
CA THR A 125 -14.36 -6.39 9.83
C THR A 125 -14.34 -6.51 8.31
N ILE A 126 -14.96 -5.57 7.62
CA ILE A 126 -14.93 -5.50 6.13
C ILE A 126 -13.48 -5.40 5.63
N THR A 127 -12.62 -4.66 6.33
CA THR A 127 -11.21 -4.53 5.98
C THR A 127 -10.47 -5.85 6.06
N GLU A 128 -10.70 -6.64 7.12
CA GLU A 128 -10.13 -7.99 7.27
C GLU A 128 -10.62 -8.91 6.16
N TYR A 129 -11.93 -8.90 5.88
CA TYR A 129 -12.54 -9.73 4.84
C TYR A 129 -11.94 -9.42 3.46
N ILE A 130 -11.89 -8.15 3.05
CA ILE A 130 -11.30 -7.74 1.77
C ILE A 130 -9.82 -8.13 1.71
N SER A 131 -9.07 -7.93 2.80
CA SER A 131 -7.67 -8.30 2.89
C SER A 131 -7.46 -9.80 2.77
N ALA A 132 -8.28 -10.61 3.46
CA ALA A 132 -8.22 -12.07 3.41
C ALA A 132 -8.49 -12.63 2.00
N ILE A 133 -9.54 -12.15 1.32
CA ILE A 133 -9.85 -12.55 -0.06
C ILE A 133 -8.70 -12.21 -1.00
N ASN A 134 -8.17 -11.01 -0.89
CA ASN A 134 -7.09 -10.56 -1.75
C ASN A 134 -5.79 -11.37 -1.54
N VAL A 135 -5.49 -11.78 -0.32
CA VAL A 135 -4.33 -12.65 -0.01
C VAL A 135 -4.50 -14.05 -0.62
N THR A 136 -5.72 -14.59 -0.63
CA THR A 136 -5.97 -15.97 -1.07
C THR A 136 -6.14 -16.13 -2.58
N LYS A 137 -6.64 -15.10 -3.27
CA LYS A 137 -7.02 -15.21 -4.71
C LYS A 137 -5.96 -14.70 -5.69
N THR A 138 -5.05 -13.84 -5.27
CA THR A 138 -4.07 -13.22 -6.16
C THR A 138 -2.73 -13.07 -5.46
N GLU A 139 -1.63 -13.32 -6.16
CA GLU A 139 -0.31 -13.07 -5.61
C GLU A 139 -0.12 -11.57 -5.34
N TRP A 140 -0.16 -11.20 -4.07
CA TRP A 140 0.06 -9.84 -3.63
C TRP A 140 1.53 -9.44 -3.80
N LYS A 141 1.74 -8.24 -4.29
CA LYS A 141 3.05 -7.60 -4.25
C LYS A 141 3.35 -7.14 -2.81
N PRO A 142 4.61 -6.94 -2.45
CA PRO A 142 4.98 -6.44 -1.10
C PRO A 142 4.20 -5.20 -0.66
N LEU A 143 3.90 -4.29 -1.59
CA LEU A 143 3.09 -3.10 -1.36
C LEU A 143 1.66 -3.43 -0.88
N ASP A 144 1.03 -4.43 -1.49
CA ASP A 144 -0.35 -4.81 -1.18
C ASP A 144 -0.44 -5.39 0.25
N TYR A 145 0.55 -6.21 0.64
CA TYR A 145 0.66 -6.74 2.00
C TYR A 145 0.84 -5.64 3.05
N VAL A 146 1.71 -4.66 2.79
CA VAL A 146 1.92 -3.55 3.73
C VAL A 146 0.66 -2.71 3.87
N ARG A 147 -0.03 -2.40 2.77
CA ARG A 147 -1.30 -1.66 2.79
C ARG A 147 -2.39 -2.41 3.56
N GLY A 148 -2.56 -3.71 3.27
CA GLY A 148 -3.52 -4.55 3.98
C GLY A 148 -3.25 -4.60 5.48
N ALA A 149 -2.01 -4.88 5.87
CA ALA A 149 -1.60 -4.92 7.27
C ALA A 149 -1.80 -3.56 7.99
N ALA A 150 -1.44 -2.45 7.32
CA ALA A 150 -1.63 -1.12 7.90
C ALA A 150 -3.11 -0.77 8.10
N ASN A 151 -3.98 -1.20 7.17
CA ASN A 151 -5.42 -0.97 7.29
C ASN A 151 -6.06 -1.79 8.42
N VAL A 152 -5.63 -3.06 8.60
CA VAL A 152 -6.17 -3.95 9.64
C VAL A 152 -5.63 -3.59 11.01
N GLN A 153 -4.31 -3.41 11.14
CA GLN A 153 -3.66 -3.21 12.44
C GLN A 153 -3.64 -1.76 12.92
N ASN A 154 -3.71 -0.79 11.98
CA ASN A 154 -3.71 0.65 12.24
C ASN A 154 -2.61 1.13 13.21
N THR A 155 -1.44 0.46 13.21
CA THR A 155 -0.32 0.83 14.09
C THR A 155 0.53 1.92 13.46
N PRO A 156 1.13 2.85 14.26
CA PRO A 156 1.93 3.96 13.73
C PRO A 156 3.04 3.52 12.76
N ILE A 157 3.72 2.41 13.05
CA ILE A 157 4.80 1.92 12.19
C ILE A 157 4.30 1.39 10.84
N LEU A 158 3.17 0.68 10.83
CA LEU A 158 2.59 0.15 9.58
C LEU A 158 2.00 1.28 8.73
N LEU A 159 1.41 2.29 9.35
CA LEU A 159 0.97 3.51 8.67
C LEU A 159 2.17 4.23 8.04
N ARG A 160 3.28 4.35 8.76
CA ARG A 160 4.50 4.94 8.22
C ARG A 160 5.10 4.12 7.07
N TYR A 161 5.06 2.80 7.13
CA TYR A 161 5.42 1.93 6.01
C TYR A 161 4.54 2.19 4.79
N LYS A 162 3.21 2.29 4.99
CA LYS A 162 2.24 2.56 3.92
C LYS A 162 2.53 3.88 3.20
N GLU A 163 2.93 4.93 3.92
CA GLU A 163 3.33 6.22 3.35
C GLU A 163 4.61 6.13 2.51
N LEU A 164 5.63 5.45 3.04
CA LEU A 164 6.95 5.37 2.41
C LEU A 164 7.00 4.43 1.20
N ILE A 165 6.15 3.40 1.18
CA ILE A 165 6.13 2.40 0.11
C ILE A 165 5.68 3.00 -1.23
N LYS A 166 4.94 4.13 -1.21
CA LYS A 166 4.59 4.90 -2.40
C LYS A 166 4.52 6.36 -2.01
N CYS A 167 5.58 7.11 -2.27
CA CYS A 167 5.64 8.54 -2.04
C CYS A 167 5.87 9.31 -3.35
N GLU A 168 5.50 10.59 -3.36
CA GLU A 168 5.48 11.42 -4.57
C GLU A 168 6.88 11.56 -5.21
N ASP A 169 7.91 11.76 -4.39
CA ASP A 169 9.30 11.91 -4.82
C ASP A 169 10.04 10.57 -5.02
N ASN A 170 9.37 9.44 -4.80
CA ASN A 170 9.86 8.10 -5.09
C ASN A 170 8.72 7.18 -5.55
N PRO A 171 8.28 7.27 -6.82
CA PRO A 171 7.18 6.46 -7.37
C PRO A 171 7.44 4.94 -7.30
N GLN A 172 8.70 4.51 -7.29
CA GLN A 172 9.09 3.10 -7.10
C GLN A 172 8.91 2.63 -5.66
N GLY A 173 8.81 3.57 -4.71
CA GLY A 173 8.68 3.33 -3.29
C GLY A 173 9.95 2.76 -2.64
N PHE A 174 9.87 2.54 -1.34
CA PHE A 174 10.93 1.90 -0.58
C PHE A 174 10.79 0.38 -0.67
N PRO A 175 11.88 -0.37 -0.97
CA PRO A 175 11.89 -1.82 -0.80
C PRO A 175 11.59 -2.20 0.65
N LEU A 176 10.81 -3.26 0.88
CA LEU A 176 10.46 -3.73 2.22
C LEU A 176 11.69 -4.00 3.09
N SER A 177 12.74 -4.60 2.51
CA SER A 177 14.00 -4.86 3.21
C SER A 177 14.73 -3.58 3.65
N THR A 178 14.58 -2.49 2.89
CA THR A 178 15.12 -1.18 3.28
C THR A 178 14.33 -0.59 4.44
N LEU A 179 13.00 -0.65 4.40
CA LEU A 179 12.16 -0.22 5.52
C LEU A 179 12.47 -1.01 6.79
N ASN A 180 12.57 -2.33 6.69
CA ASN A 180 12.96 -3.18 7.81
C ASN A 180 14.31 -2.77 8.42
N LEU A 181 15.31 -2.47 7.59
CA LEU A 181 16.60 -1.95 8.07
C LEU A 181 16.44 -0.60 8.78
N ILE A 182 15.72 0.34 8.18
CA ILE A 182 15.51 1.69 8.74
C ILE A 182 14.82 1.62 10.10
N PHE A 183 13.76 0.83 10.21
CA PHE A 183 12.93 0.81 11.42
C PHE A 183 13.40 -0.20 12.46
N PHE A 184 13.94 -1.35 12.06
CA PHE A 184 14.29 -2.44 12.98
C PHE A 184 15.79 -2.76 13.03
N GLY A 185 16.62 -2.23 12.12
CA GLY A 185 18.02 -2.60 12.01
C GLY A 185 18.27 -4.01 11.46
N ASN A 186 17.23 -4.66 10.92
CA ASN A 186 17.30 -5.99 10.36
C ASN A 186 16.44 -6.10 9.09
N ALA A 187 17.06 -6.31 7.94
CA ALA A 187 16.39 -6.37 6.64
C ALA A 187 15.29 -7.46 6.53
N LYS A 188 15.33 -8.47 7.39
CA LYS A 188 14.42 -9.62 7.39
C LYS A 188 13.44 -9.62 8.58
N GLU A 189 13.30 -8.49 9.28
CA GLU A 189 12.50 -8.42 10.51
C GLU A 189 11.02 -8.73 10.27
N LEU A 190 10.42 -8.14 9.24
CA LEU A 190 9.07 -8.46 8.80
C LEU A 190 9.13 -9.11 7.41
N SER A 191 8.69 -10.35 7.35
CA SER A 191 8.60 -11.11 6.11
C SER A 191 7.23 -10.93 5.43
N LYS A 192 7.11 -11.39 4.18
CA LYS A 192 5.82 -11.48 3.47
C LYS A 192 4.80 -12.32 4.27
N ALA A 193 5.25 -13.38 4.94
CA ALA A 193 4.40 -14.22 5.76
C ALA A 193 3.88 -13.47 6.99
N ASP A 194 4.71 -12.65 7.65
CA ASP A 194 4.29 -11.83 8.78
C ASP A 194 3.22 -10.81 8.37
N PHE A 195 3.41 -10.13 7.24
CA PHE A 195 2.41 -9.20 6.72
C PHE A 195 1.09 -9.91 6.35
N SER A 196 1.16 -11.13 5.80
CA SER A 196 -0.03 -11.93 5.53
C SER A 196 -0.85 -12.23 6.79
N LEU A 197 -0.17 -12.55 7.90
CA LEU A 197 -0.82 -12.77 9.21
C LEU A 197 -1.42 -11.47 9.76
N LEU A 198 -0.69 -10.36 9.64
CA LEU A 198 -1.18 -9.03 10.06
C LEU A 198 -2.43 -8.61 9.27
N CYS A 199 -2.50 -8.90 7.97
CA CYS A 199 -3.68 -8.67 7.12
C CYS A 199 -4.91 -9.49 7.56
N GLN A 200 -4.70 -10.62 8.24
CA GLN A 200 -5.76 -11.50 8.75
C GLN A 200 -6.14 -11.20 10.21
N GLY A 201 -5.72 -10.07 10.78
CA GLY A 201 -5.96 -9.76 12.19
C GLY A 201 -5.18 -10.62 13.19
N LYS A 202 -4.35 -11.55 12.71
CA LYS A 202 -3.63 -12.53 13.55
C LYS A 202 -2.36 -11.95 14.16
N THR A 203 -2.52 -11.11 15.17
CA THR A 203 -1.38 -10.50 15.89
C THR A 203 -0.77 -11.41 16.96
N GLU A 204 -1.50 -12.41 17.44
CA GLU A 204 -1.13 -13.15 18.66
C GLU A 204 -0.29 -14.40 18.46
N LYS A 205 -0.36 -15.01 17.29
CA LYS A 205 0.41 -16.24 16.99
C LYS A 205 1.23 -16.06 15.72
N GLY A 206 2.55 -15.91 15.87
CA GLY A 206 3.49 -16.05 14.76
C GLY A 206 4.21 -14.78 14.29
N VAL A 207 3.78 -13.57 14.67
CA VAL A 207 4.55 -12.36 14.38
C VAL A 207 5.58 -12.14 15.47
N LYS A 208 6.84 -12.48 15.19
CA LYS A 208 7.97 -12.38 16.15
C LYS A 208 8.21 -10.96 16.69
N THR A 209 7.62 -9.97 16.07
CA THR A 209 7.85 -8.54 16.30
C THR A 209 6.66 -7.78 16.85
N LYS A 210 5.61 -8.46 17.33
CA LYS A 210 4.43 -7.82 17.93
C LYS A 210 4.80 -6.72 18.93
N LYS A 211 5.74 -6.99 19.83
CA LYS A 211 6.20 -6.04 20.83
C LYS A 211 6.81 -4.80 20.20
N LYS A 212 7.70 -4.92 19.23
CA LYS A 212 8.36 -3.81 18.55
C LYS A 212 7.40 -2.98 17.69
N ILE A 213 6.39 -3.60 17.09
CA ILE A 213 5.37 -2.90 16.28
C ILE A 213 4.47 -2.03 17.17
N ILE A 214 4.18 -2.48 18.38
CA ILE A 214 3.23 -1.83 19.29
C ILE A 214 3.92 -0.80 20.18
N GLU A 215 5.15 -1.05 20.64
CA GLU A 215 5.85 -0.22 21.65
C GLU A 215 6.50 1.06 21.08
N GLY A 216 6.42 1.32 19.80
CA GLY A 216 6.80 2.61 19.20
C GLY A 216 8.31 2.91 19.05
N GLU A 217 9.20 2.20 19.74
CA GLU A 217 10.66 2.46 19.69
C GLU A 217 11.22 2.42 18.27
N SER A 218 10.77 1.47 17.47
CA SER A 218 11.23 1.32 16.08
C SER A 218 10.76 2.46 15.17
N ILE A 219 9.61 3.05 15.43
CA ILE A 219 9.13 4.19 14.63
C ILE A 219 9.94 5.44 14.88
N GLU A 220 10.30 5.71 16.14
CA GLU A 220 11.12 6.88 16.52
C GLU A 220 12.48 6.81 15.84
N ARG A 221 13.17 5.67 15.95
CA ARG A 221 14.46 5.43 15.31
C ARG A 221 14.41 5.64 13.79
N GLY A 222 13.47 5.00 13.12
CA GLY A 222 13.35 5.08 11.66
C GLY A 222 12.99 6.49 11.20
N SER A 223 12.08 7.15 11.91
CA SER A 223 11.69 8.53 11.61
C SER A 223 12.85 9.51 11.83
N ARG A 224 13.63 9.34 12.90
CA ARG A 224 14.85 10.15 13.16
C ARG A 224 15.85 10.00 12.03
N PHE A 225 16.10 8.75 11.55
CA PHE A 225 17.01 8.51 10.44
C PHE A 225 16.54 9.19 9.14
N ILE A 226 15.26 8.98 8.74
CA ILE A 226 14.72 9.59 7.52
C ILE A 226 14.75 11.11 7.59
N ASN A 227 14.33 11.70 8.72
CA ASN A 227 14.34 13.14 8.92
C ASN A 227 15.77 13.72 8.87
N MET A 228 16.74 13.02 9.42
CA MET A 228 18.15 13.39 9.30
C MET A 228 18.60 13.38 7.83
N CYS A 229 18.32 12.32 7.09
CA CYS A 229 18.65 12.25 5.67
C CYS A 229 18.01 13.40 4.86
N HIS A 230 16.76 13.74 5.15
CA HIS A 230 16.09 14.88 4.51
C HIS A 230 16.75 16.23 4.85
N ARG A 231 17.12 16.45 6.13
CA ARG A 231 17.89 17.66 6.52
C ARG A 231 19.23 17.77 5.80
N LEU A 232 19.89 16.63 5.55
CA LEU A 232 21.12 16.57 4.77
C LEU A 232 20.87 16.72 3.25
N GLY A 233 19.61 16.82 2.81
CA GLY A 233 19.21 17.06 1.43
C GLY A 233 19.07 15.81 0.55
N PHE A 234 19.03 14.61 1.14
CA PHE A 234 18.70 13.38 0.40
C PHE A 234 17.20 13.29 0.14
N LYS A 235 16.81 12.85 -1.05
CA LYS A 235 15.41 12.58 -1.42
C LYS A 235 15.02 11.13 -1.05
N ASN A 236 13.73 10.83 -0.96
CA ASN A 236 13.27 9.46 -0.68
C ASN A 236 13.82 8.43 -1.68
N LYS A 237 13.94 8.77 -2.98
CA LYS A 237 14.56 7.90 -3.98
C LYS A 237 16.01 7.50 -3.65
N ASP A 238 16.75 8.34 -2.94
CA ASP A 238 18.13 8.09 -2.53
C ASP A 238 18.19 7.25 -1.26
N ILE A 239 17.32 7.57 -0.28
CA ILE A 239 17.21 6.84 0.99
C ILE A 239 16.73 5.39 0.74
N ALA A 240 15.85 5.19 -0.25
CA ALA A 240 15.34 3.87 -0.64
C ALA A 240 16.42 2.91 -1.20
N LYS A 241 17.58 3.44 -1.65
CA LYS A 241 18.68 2.62 -2.21
C LYS A 241 19.51 1.83 -1.20
N ARG A 242 19.15 1.80 0.07
CA ARG A 242 19.85 1.10 1.15
C ARG A 242 21.26 1.60 1.49
N TYR A 243 22.01 2.20 0.60
CA TYR A 243 23.42 2.56 0.81
C TYR A 243 23.63 3.40 2.07
N LEU A 244 22.74 4.37 2.34
CA LEU A 244 22.82 5.23 3.51
C LEU A 244 22.51 4.45 4.80
N ILE A 245 21.42 3.67 4.82
CA ILE A 245 21.06 2.91 6.03
C ILE A 245 22.07 1.81 6.34
N GLU A 246 22.68 1.19 5.34
CA GLU A 246 23.73 0.20 5.55
C GLU A 246 24.98 0.83 6.16
N ARG A 247 25.33 2.06 5.77
CA ARG A 247 26.42 2.81 6.43
C ARG A 247 26.07 3.17 7.86
N PHE A 248 24.84 3.63 8.10
CA PHE A 248 24.35 3.91 9.45
C PHE A 248 24.44 2.66 10.34
N GLU A 249 23.96 1.51 9.87
CA GLU A 249 24.02 0.25 10.62
C GLU A 249 25.48 -0.18 10.91
N LYS A 250 26.38 -0.01 9.93
CA LYS A 250 27.81 -0.30 10.14
C LYS A 250 28.43 0.58 11.24
N LEU A 251 28.14 1.87 11.25
CA LEU A 251 28.60 2.80 12.28
C LEU A 251 27.99 2.49 13.64
N ARG A 252 26.70 2.22 13.69
CA ARG A 252 25.97 1.83 14.89
C ARG A 252 26.54 0.58 15.53
N ASN A 253 26.77 -0.47 14.71
CA ASN A 253 27.31 -1.73 15.19
C ASN A 253 28.77 -1.61 15.65
N ALA A 254 29.52 -0.65 15.13
CA ALA A 254 30.89 -0.38 15.56
C ALA A 254 30.97 0.34 16.92
N LYS A 255 30.02 1.22 17.21
CA LYS A 255 29.97 1.98 18.48
C LYS A 255 28.55 1.99 19.06
N ASN A 256 27.64 2.86 18.59
CA ASN A 256 26.23 2.96 19.01
C ASN A 256 25.46 3.90 18.05
N ASP A 257 24.14 4.08 18.31
CA ASP A 257 23.26 4.94 17.52
C ASP A 257 23.70 6.40 17.53
N ASP A 258 24.05 6.95 18.69
CA ASP A 258 24.46 8.36 18.81
C ASP A 258 25.71 8.67 18.00
N TYR A 259 26.67 7.76 17.98
CA TYR A 259 27.84 7.89 17.12
C TYR A 259 27.47 7.90 15.65
N ALA A 260 26.62 6.96 15.22
CA ALA A 260 26.15 6.90 13.83
C ALA A 260 25.44 8.21 13.44
N PHE A 261 24.55 8.72 14.27
CA PHE A 261 23.90 10.01 14.04
C PHE A 261 24.89 11.17 13.95
N LYS A 262 25.86 11.26 14.85
CA LYS A 262 26.88 12.30 14.82
C LYS A 262 27.71 12.28 13.54
N VAL A 263 28.10 11.09 13.06
CA VAL A 263 28.84 10.96 11.78
C VAL A 263 27.99 11.49 10.62
N PHE A 264 26.72 11.13 10.54
CA PHE A 264 25.84 11.64 9.50
C PHE A 264 25.65 13.17 9.61
N GLU A 265 25.38 13.68 10.80
CA GLU A 265 25.14 15.10 11.05
C GLU A 265 26.39 15.99 10.79
N SER A 266 27.58 15.41 10.79
CA SER A 266 28.81 16.10 10.40
C SER A 266 29.03 16.24 8.89
N MET A 267 28.15 15.62 8.08
CA MET A 267 28.21 15.68 6.62
C MET A 267 27.96 17.11 6.11
N THR A 268 28.84 17.58 5.23
CA THR A 268 28.69 18.84 4.53
C THR A 268 27.92 18.67 3.22
N PRO A 269 27.40 19.77 2.61
CA PRO A 269 26.82 19.71 1.26
C PRO A 269 27.79 19.15 0.20
N ASN A 270 29.09 19.44 0.32
CA ASN A 270 30.11 18.92 -0.60
C ASN A 270 30.29 17.41 -0.41
N ASP A 271 30.26 16.90 0.83
CA ASP A 271 30.32 15.46 1.10
C ASP A 271 29.13 14.74 0.42
N ARG A 272 27.92 15.29 0.56
CA ARG A 272 26.75 14.75 -0.09
C ARG A 272 26.91 14.74 -1.62
N GLN A 273 27.33 15.85 -2.22
CA GLN A 273 27.48 15.96 -3.68
C GLN A 273 28.49 14.94 -4.20
N ALA A 274 29.56 14.66 -3.48
CA ALA A 274 30.58 13.67 -3.84
C ALA A 274 30.06 12.24 -3.92
N MET A 275 28.90 11.94 -3.30
CA MET A 275 28.28 10.60 -3.34
C MET A 275 27.51 10.33 -4.65
N TYR A 276 27.28 11.36 -5.47
CA TYR A 276 26.54 11.23 -6.72
C TYR A 276 27.48 11.07 -7.92
N ASN A 277 27.02 10.39 -8.94
CA ASN A 277 27.70 10.31 -10.24
C ASN A 277 27.26 11.50 -11.14
N ASP A 278 27.84 11.57 -12.34
CA ASP A 278 27.58 12.64 -13.34
C ASP A 278 26.11 12.67 -13.84
N LYS A 279 25.35 11.61 -13.60
CA LYS A 279 23.92 11.51 -13.90
C LYS A 279 23.01 11.83 -12.70
N ASP A 280 23.55 12.45 -11.67
CA ASP A 280 22.86 12.79 -10.42
C ASP A 280 22.21 11.58 -9.73
N ASN A 281 22.90 10.43 -9.79
CA ASN A 281 22.50 9.22 -9.10
C ASN A 281 23.45 8.89 -7.96
N LEU A 282 22.88 8.66 -6.77
CA LEU A 282 23.62 8.13 -5.63
C LEU A 282 24.19 6.75 -5.99
N THR A 283 25.48 6.51 -5.75
CA THR A 283 26.15 5.22 -6.02
C THR A 283 26.77 4.63 -4.75
N GLU A 284 26.73 3.32 -4.63
CA GLU A 284 27.20 2.61 -3.43
C GLU A 284 28.69 2.87 -3.17
N GLU A 285 29.52 2.76 -4.19
CA GLU A 285 30.97 2.96 -4.11
C GLU A 285 31.31 4.35 -3.58
N LYS A 286 30.72 5.41 -4.16
CA LYS A 286 30.94 6.79 -3.73
C LYS A 286 30.43 7.06 -2.32
N VAL A 287 29.30 6.47 -1.94
CA VAL A 287 28.77 6.55 -0.58
C VAL A 287 29.77 5.93 0.41
N ILE A 288 30.28 4.75 0.12
CA ILE A 288 31.26 4.07 0.96
C ILE A 288 32.52 4.95 1.13
N ALA A 289 33.11 5.37 0.01
CA ALA A 289 34.33 6.18 0.03
C ALA A 289 34.17 7.48 0.83
N GLN A 290 33.04 8.18 0.61
CA GLN A 290 32.80 9.45 1.29
C GLN A 290 32.57 9.29 2.80
N PHE A 291 31.90 8.21 3.23
CA PHE A 291 31.72 7.96 4.66
C PHE A 291 33.06 7.61 5.37
N GLU A 292 34.01 6.97 4.71
CA GLU A 292 35.34 6.78 5.30
C GLU A 292 36.08 8.12 5.47
N ILE A 293 35.93 9.07 4.54
CA ILE A 293 36.49 10.43 4.66
C ILE A 293 35.83 11.19 5.83
N ILE A 294 34.49 11.18 5.92
CA ILE A 294 33.76 11.86 6.99
C ILE A 294 34.18 11.30 8.35
N LYS A 295 34.25 9.98 8.48
CA LYS A 295 34.66 9.30 9.71
C LYS A 295 36.08 9.69 10.11
N SER A 296 37.03 9.64 9.18
CA SER A 296 38.43 10.03 9.43
C SER A 296 38.56 11.50 9.94
N ARG A 297 37.71 12.40 9.40
CA ARG A 297 37.67 13.80 9.82
C ARG A 297 37.10 13.98 11.23
N MET A 298 36.26 13.05 11.70
CA MET A 298 35.68 13.09 13.04
C MET A 298 36.56 12.44 14.12
N ASP A 299 37.37 11.46 13.73
CA ASP A 299 38.21 10.68 14.63
C ASP A 299 39.57 11.41 14.87
N ASN A 300 39.87 12.47 14.08
CA ASN A 300 41.00 13.39 14.26
C ASN A 300 40.58 14.68 15.01
#